data_d2d17cacea808d3b25861cedd39b3148
#
_entry.id   d2d17cacea808d3b25861cedd39b3148
#
_cell.length_a   1.000
_cell.length_b   1.000
_cell.length_c   1.000
_cell.angle_alpha   90.00
_cell.angle_beta   90.00
_cell.angle_gamma   90.00
#
_symmetry.space_group_name_H-M   'P 1'
#
loop_
_entity.id
_entity.type
_entity.pdbx_description
1 polymer ?
#
loop_
_entity_poly.entity_id
_entity_poly.type
_entity_poly.pdbx_seq_one_letter_code
_entity_poly.pdbx_strand_id
1 'polypeptide(L)'
;YLKHYKRPAKKSYKTEKALVIRGEMFPREYFGIMHGYLHLPDVKRVAKQYGVTVNQYLLGVFAWSVYKGYMHSIPHRRPLAVCVPVNLRPYYGSNTTKNFFAVVSAMFRAEREDYTFEEVLAQVAESLKSQITKEHLEEIMAYNVSNEKNKALRATPLFIKNIAMKIIYQMSAKANSGCVTNLGLVKLASPYDAYVESLYATLSMSKNQNLKAAVVSYKDTLVFTFSSAVREVDVQKVFFRKLSEDGIDVSVETNGVYYE
;
A
#
# COMPACT_ATOMS: atom_id res chain seq x y z
N TYR A 1 14.26 11.61 -12.02
CA TYR A 1 13.21 12.61 -12.24
C TYR A 1 13.62 13.72 -13.20
N LEU A 2 14.68 14.50 -12.93
CA LEU A 2 15.08 15.66 -13.73
C LEU A 2 15.31 15.35 -15.23
N LYS A 3 15.86 14.20 -15.55
CA LYS A 3 16.13 13.75 -16.93
C LYS A 3 14.84 13.54 -17.74
N HIS A 4 13.74 13.17 -17.09
CA HIS A 4 12.46 12.85 -17.72
C HIS A 4 11.40 13.95 -17.56
N TYR A 5 11.78 15.08 -16.93
CA TYR A 5 10.89 16.21 -16.72
C TYR A 5 10.62 16.94 -18.04
N LYS A 6 9.37 16.95 -18.49
CA LYS A 6 8.96 17.58 -19.75
C LYS A 6 8.02 18.78 -19.61
N ARG A 7 7.27 18.90 -18.51
CA ARG A 7 6.23 19.94 -18.33
C ARG A 7 6.12 20.40 -16.88
N PRO A 8 5.86 21.69 -16.61
CA PRO A 8 5.49 22.16 -15.29
C PRO A 8 4.10 21.62 -14.89
N ALA A 9 3.96 21.17 -13.66
CA ALA A 9 2.68 20.75 -13.12
C ALA A 9 1.71 21.93 -13.04
N LYS A 10 0.53 21.76 -13.63
CA LYS A 10 -0.50 22.82 -13.67
C LYS A 10 -1.52 22.73 -12.53
N LYS A 11 -1.57 21.65 -11.76
CA LYS A 11 -2.63 21.39 -10.78
C LYS A 11 -2.07 21.00 -9.42
N SER A 12 -2.65 21.58 -8.36
CA SER A 12 -2.56 21.06 -7.00
C SER A 12 -3.53 19.89 -6.87
N TYR A 13 -3.05 18.73 -6.43
CA TYR A 13 -3.92 17.60 -6.15
C TYR A 13 -4.66 17.85 -4.83
N LYS A 14 -5.96 18.11 -4.90
CA LYS A 14 -6.82 18.08 -3.71
C LYS A 14 -7.02 16.61 -3.33
N THR A 15 -6.45 16.20 -2.22
CA THR A 15 -6.66 14.87 -1.64
C THR A 15 -7.84 14.91 -0.67
N GLU A 16 -8.76 13.97 -0.84
CA GLU A 16 -9.86 13.75 0.11
C GLU A 16 -9.34 13.13 1.40
N LYS A 17 -10.03 13.36 2.50
CA LYS A 17 -9.70 12.70 3.77
C LYS A 17 -10.15 11.25 3.72
N ALA A 18 -9.22 10.33 3.93
CA ALA A 18 -9.47 8.91 3.98
C ALA A 18 -10.01 8.43 5.34
N LEU A 19 -10.57 7.23 5.35
CA LEU A 19 -10.87 6.46 6.56
C LEU A 19 -9.60 6.29 7.39
N VAL A 20 -9.70 6.40 8.70
CA VAL A 20 -8.61 6.05 9.64
C VAL A 20 -9.05 4.84 10.45
N ILE A 21 -8.36 3.74 10.30
CA ILE A 21 -8.57 2.54 11.12
C ILE A 21 -8.12 2.87 12.54
N ARG A 22 -9.02 2.71 13.50
CA ARG A 22 -8.81 3.02 14.91
C ARG A 22 -9.12 1.79 15.74
N GLY A 23 -8.55 1.74 16.94
CA GLY A 23 -8.76 0.66 17.90
C GLY A 23 -7.93 0.91 19.14
N GLU A 24 -7.79 -0.10 19.98
CA GLU A 24 -6.89 -0.08 21.11
C GLU A 24 -5.44 -0.09 20.60
N MET A 25 -4.70 0.97 20.94
CA MET A 25 -3.33 1.13 20.45
C MET A 25 -2.36 0.32 21.28
N PHE A 26 -1.38 -0.32 20.62
CA PHE A 26 -0.20 -0.81 21.33
C PHE A 26 0.56 0.35 22.01
N PRO A 27 1.29 0.09 23.09
CA PRO A 27 2.24 1.07 23.65
C PRO A 27 3.21 1.58 22.56
N ARG A 28 3.71 2.81 22.71
CA ARG A 28 4.47 3.49 21.63
C ARG A 28 5.67 2.73 21.08
N GLU A 29 6.23 1.82 21.87
CA GLU A 29 7.43 1.04 21.54
C GLU A 29 7.09 -0.28 20.85
N TYR A 30 5.81 -0.63 20.75
CA TYR A 30 5.34 -1.89 20.21
C TYR A 30 4.42 -1.68 19.00
N PHE A 31 4.45 -2.63 18.10
CA PHE A 31 3.45 -2.80 17.05
C PHE A 31 3.34 -4.28 16.68
N GLY A 32 2.16 -4.68 16.29
CA GLY A 32 1.88 -6.04 15.90
C GLY A 32 2.41 -6.33 14.50
N ILE A 33 3.09 -7.45 14.33
CA ILE A 33 3.49 -7.99 13.04
C ILE A 33 2.79 -9.33 12.84
N MET A 34 2.26 -9.53 11.64
CA MET A 34 1.63 -10.80 11.24
C MET A 34 2.06 -11.13 9.82
N HIS A 35 2.76 -12.22 9.64
CA HIS A 35 3.21 -12.75 8.37
C HIS A 35 2.24 -13.83 7.90
N GLY A 36 1.73 -13.72 6.68
CA GLY A 36 1.04 -14.79 5.99
C GLY A 36 1.92 -15.33 4.86
N TYR A 37 2.28 -16.60 4.94
CA TYR A 37 3.03 -17.31 3.91
C TYR A 37 2.05 -17.96 2.96
N LEU A 38 2.15 -17.64 1.68
CA LEU A 38 1.25 -18.04 0.61
C LEU A 38 2.04 -18.71 -0.50
N HIS A 39 1.48 -19.76 -1.10
CA HIS A 39 2.06 -20.35 -2.31
C HIS A 39 1.82 -19.44 -3.51
N LEU A 40 2.87 -18.82 -4.03
CA LEU A 40 2.80 -17.81 -5.09
C LEU A 40 2.09 -18.29 -6.38
N PRO A 41 2.28 -19.53 -6.88
CA PRO A 41 1.52 -20.07 -8.00
C PRO A 41 0.01 -20.03 -7.77
N ASP A 42 -0.48 -20.37 -6.57
CA ASP A 42 -1.91 -20.33 -6.25
C ASP A 42 -2.46 -18.91 -6.23
N VAL A 43 -1.71 -17.96 -5.63
CA VAL A 43 -2.08 -16.54 -5.67
C VAL A 43 -2.19 -16.03 -7.11
N LYS A 44 -1.27 -16.44 -7.99
CA LYS A 44 -1.32 -16.09 -9.42
C LYS A 44 -2.52 -16.72 -10.12
N ARG A 45 -2.83 -17.99 -9.83
CA ARG A 45 -3.98 -18.71 -10.38
C ARG A 45 -5.28 -18.01 -10.01
N VAL A 46 -5.46 -17.69 -8.72
CA VAL A 46 -6.67 -17.03 -8.22
C VAL A 46 -6.82 -15.62 -8.79
N ALA A 47 -5.75 -14.82 -8.79
CA ALA A 47 -5.78 -13.49 -9.41
C ALA A 47 -6.20 -13.54 -10.88
N LYS A 48 -5.71 -14.54 -11.64
CA LYS A 48 -6.10 -14.76 -13.03
C LYS A 48 -7.58 -15.17 -13.18
N GLN A 49 -8.13 -15.96 -12.24
CA GLN A 49 -9.57 -16.31 -12.23
C GLN A 49 -10.46 -15.08 -12.09
N TYR A 50 -10.05 -14.12 -11.25
CA TYR A 50 -10.74 -12.82 -11.12
C TYR A 50 -10.40 -11.82 -12.25
N GLY A 51 -9.53 -12.18 -13.20
CA GLY A 51 -9.16 -11.30 -14.33
C GLY A 51 -8.30 -10.08 -13.93
N VAL A 52 -7.59 -10.16 -12.81
CA VAL A 52 -6.79 -9.06 -12.26
C VAL A 52 -5.33 -9.47 -12.03
N THR A 53 -4.46 -8.49 -11.79
CA THR A 53 -3.08 -8.75 -11.37
C THR A 53 -3.01 -9.21 -9.92
N VAL A 54 -1.93 -9.91 -9.53
CA VAL A 54 -1.68 -10.31 -8.13
C VAL A 54 -1.77 -9.11 -7.19
N ASN A 55 -1.22 -7.95 -7.59
CA ASN A 55 -1.26 -6.76 -6.77
C ASN A 55 -2.68 -6.21 -6.58
N GLN A 56 -3.48 -6.18 -7.65
CA GLN A 56 -4.90 -5.78 -7.59
C GLN A 56 -5.72 -6.75 -6.72
N TYR A 57 -5.48 -8.06 -6.87
CA TYR A 57 -6.16 -9.07 -6.06
C TYR A 57 -5.86 -8.88 -4.56
N LEU A 58 -4.59 -8.81 -4.18
CA LEU A 58 -4.20 -8.63 -2.78
C LEU A 58 -4.72 -7.31 -2.18
N LEU A 59 -4.74 -6.23 -2.97
CA LEU A 59 -5.33 -4.95 -2.56
C LEU A 59 -6.86 -5.03 -2.47
N GLY A 60 -7.52 -5.80 -3.34
CA GLY A 60 -8.94 -6.10 -3.25
C GLY A 60 -9.30 -6.87 -2.00
N VAL A 61 -8.52 -7.93 -1.68
CA VAL A 61 -8.67 -8.69 -0.42
C VAL A 61 -8.43 -7.81 0.80
N PHE A 62 -7.42 -6.92 0.76
CA PHE A 62 -7.18 -5.95 1.82
C PHE A 62 -8.38 -5.00 2.01
N ALA A 63 -8.91 -4.44 0.93
CA ALA A 63 -10.07 -3.55 0.98
C ALA A 63 -11.32 -4.27 1.49
N TRP A 64 -11.56 -5.49 1.02
CA TRP A 64 -12.61 -6.38 1.52
C TRP A 64 -12.50 -6.65 3.01
N SER A 65 -11.28 -6.88 3.48
CA SER A 65 -11.01 -7.19 4.87
C SER A 65 -11.28 -5.98 5.78
N VAL A 66 -10.95 -4.77 5.33
CA VAL A 66 -11.32 -3.54 6.03
C VAL A 66 -12.83 -3.33 6.00
N TYR A 67 -13.48 -3.58 4.85
CA TYR A 67 -14.93 -3.44 4.72
C TYR A 67 -15.69 -4.39 5.66
N LYS A 68 -15.29 -5.66 5.73
CA LYS A 68 -15.93 -6.66 6.61
C LYS A 68 -15.46 -6.58 8.06
N GLY A 69 -14.15 -6.51 8.29
CA GLY A 69 -13.56 -6.63 9.62
C GLY A 69 -13.54 -5.33 10.42
N TYR A 70 -13.54 -4.15 9.76
CA TYR A 70 -13.51 -2.86 10.44
C TYR A 70 -14.77 -2.03 10.22
N MET A 71 -15.28 -1.95 8.98
CA MET A 71 -16.51 -1.20 8.67
C MET A 71 -17.78 -2.00 8.96
N HIS A 72 -17.68 -3.31 9.22
CA HIS A 72 -18.80 -4.22 9.49
C HIS A 72 -19.88 -4.19 8.40
N SER A 73 -19.48 -4.02 7.14
CA SER A 73 -20.35 -3.87 5.96
C SER A 73 -21.26 -2.62 5.99
N ILE A 74 -20.98 -1.65 6.84
CA ILE A 74 -21.76 -0.42 6.96
C ILE A 74 -21.18 0.66 6.04
N PRO A 75 -22.05 1.48 5.38
CA PRO A 75 -21.61 2.63 4.59
C PRO A 75 -20.77 3.61 5.39
N HIS A 76 -19.75 4.17 4.77
CA HIS A 76 -18.85 5.09 5.44
C HIS A 76 -18.58 6.34 4.59
N ARG A 77 -18.72 7.53 5.21
CA ARG A 77 -18.55 8.82 4.52
C ARG A 77 -17.19 9.01 3.86
N ARG A 78 -16.12 8.45 4.46
CA ARG A 78 -14.76 8.59 3.94
C ARG A 78 -14.35 7.33 3.21
N PRO A 79 -13.68 7.43 2.05
CA PRO A 79 -13.19 6.26 1.36
C PRO A 79 -12.07 5.58 2.13
N LEU A 80 -11.95 4.28 1.96
CA LEU A 80 -10.70 3.57 2.17
C LEU A 80 -9.75 3.97 1.04
N ALA A 81 -8.61 4.54 1.36
CA ALA A 81 -7.57 4.90 0.42
C ALA A 81 -6.25 4.27 0.86
N VAL A 82 -5.78 3.29 0.13
CA VAL A 82 -4.54 2.57 0.43
C VAL A 82 -3.43 3.09 -0.48
N CYS A 83 -2.40 3.67 0.12
CA CYS A 83 -1.20 4.13 -0.57
C CYS A 83 -0.45 2.96 -1.20
N VAL A 84 -0.17 3.05 -2.49
CA VAL A 84 0.56 2.03 -3.26
C VAL A 84 1.73 2.69 -3.99
N PRO A 85 2.98 2.41 -3.60
CA PRO A 85 4.15 2.85 -4.34
C PRO A 85 4.28 2.09 -5.67
N VAL A 86 4.41 2.82 -6.78
CA VAL A 86 4.58 2.29 -8.13
C VAL A 86 6.01 2.51 -8.59
N ASN A 87 6.74 1.44 -8.89
CA ASN A 87 8.09 1.52 -9.43
C ASN A 87 8.09 2.14 -10.84
N LEU A 88 8.78 3.26 -11.00
CA LEU A 88 8.85 3.99 -12.27
C LEU A 88 9.95 3.48 -13.22
N ARG A 89 10.87 2.64 -12.76
CA ARG A 89 11.99 2.17 -13.59
C ARG A 89 11.56 1.50 -14.89
N PRO A 90 10.56 0.60 -14.90
CA PRO A 90 10.09 -0.03 -16.14
C PRO A 90 9.51 0.99 -17.15
N TYR A 91 8.84 2.04 -16.67
CA TYR A 91 8.21 3.04 -17.52
C TYR A 91 9.21 3.99 -18.22
N TYR A 92 10.42 4.12 -17.67
CA TYR A 92 11.44 5.05 -18.14
C TYR A 92 12.77 4.38 -18.50
N GLY A 93 12.85 3.05 -18.50
CA GLY A 93 14.08 2.31 -18.80
C GLY A 93 15.25 2.72 -17.90
N SER A 94 15.00 2.99 -16.63
CA SER A 94 16.00 3.52 -15.70
C SER A 94 16.59 2.42 -14.82
N ASN A 95 17.93 2.38 -14.72
CA ASN A 95 18.66 1.48 -13.83
C ASN A 95 19.13 2.17 -12.53
N THR A 96 18.52 3.31 -12.17
CA THR A 96 18.93 4.06 -10.98
C THR A 96 18.69 3.22 -9.69
N THR A 97 19.64 3.30 -8.78
CA THR A 97 19.51 2.72 -7.42
C THR A 97 18.82 3.68 -6.43
N LYS A 98 18.60 4.95 -6.83
CA LYS A 98 17.89 5.96 -6.02
C LYS A 98 16.39 5.64 -5.99
N ASN A 99 15.69 6.22 -5.01
CA ASN A 99 14.23 6.15 -4.93
C ASN A 99 13.60 6.73 -6.21
N PHE A 100 12.98 5.85 -7.00
CA PHE A 100 12.34 6.21 -8.27
C PHE A 100 10.96 5.52 -8.35
N PHE A 101 10.01 6.10 -7.65
CA PHE A 101 8.62 5.63 -7.58
C PHE A 101 7.65 6.82 -7.57
N ALA A 102 6.42 6.56 -7.97
CA ALA A 102 5.26 7.42 -7.73
C ALA A 102 4.33 6.74 -6.72
N VAL A 103 3.48 7.52 -6.07
CA VAL A 103 2.48 7.02 -5.15
C VAL A 103 1.11 7.21 -5.79
N VAL A 104 0.35 6.12 -5.85
CA VAL A 104 -1.07 6.10 -6.22
C VAL A 104 -1.90 5.59 -5.05
N SER A 105 -3.21 5.70 -5.11
CA SER A 105 -4.10 5.24 -4.05
C SER A 105 -5.10 4.23 -4.59
N ALA A 106 -5.06 3.00 -4.07
CA ALA A 106 -6.12 2.03 -4.26
C ALA A 106 -7.32 2.48 -3.43
N MET A 107 -8.44 2.76 -4.07
CA MET A 107 -9.61 3.36 -3.41
C MET A 107 -10.82 2.43 -3.44
N PHE A 108 -11.51 2.37 -2.30
CA PHE A 108 -12.82 1.74 -2.17
C PHE A 108 -13.76 2.68 -1.41
N ARG A 109 -15.00 2.85 -1.92
CA ARG A 109 -16.07 3.66 -1.30
C ARG A 109 -17.22 2.76 -0.91
N ALA A 110 -17.46 2.64 0.39
CA ALA A 110 -18.63 1.95 0.92
C ALA A 110 -19.80 2.94 0.98
N GLU A 111 -20.55 3.09 -0.12
CA GLU A 111 -21.70 4.01 -0.23
C GLU A 111 -23.02 3.32 0.12
N ARG A 112 -23.04 1.99 0.15
CA ARG A 112 -24.18 1.13 0.51
C ARG A 112 -23.71 -0.07 1.33
N GLU A 113 -24.64 -0.82 1.83
CA GLU A 113 -24.43 -2.14 2.43
C GLU A 113 -24.30 -3.24 1.37
N ASP A 114 -23.92 -4.42 1.79
CA ASP A 114 -23.96 -5.66 0.99
C ASP A 114 -23.16 -5.65 -0.33
N TYR A 115 -21.97 -5.02 -0.31
CA TYR A 115 -21.03 -5.22 -1.40
C TYR A 115 -20.57 -6.68 -1.45
N THR A 116 -20.46 -7.23 -2.66
CA THR A 116 -19.76 -8.51 -2.90
C THR A 116 -18.25 -8.27 -2.96
N PHE A 117 -17.46 -9.35 -2.86
CA PHE A 117 -16.02 -9.24 -3.02
C PHE A 117 -15.62 -8.73 -4.40
N GLU A 118 -16.31 -9.21 -5.45
CA GLU A 118 -16.08 -8.81 -6.83
C GLU A 118 -16.31 -7.32 -7.05
N GLU A 119 -17.33 -6.75 -6.43
CA GLU A 119 -17.61 -5.31 -6.52
C GLU A 119 -16.53 -4.48 -5.83
N VAL A 120 -16.05 -4.91 -4.66
CA VAL A 120 -14.93 -4.26 -3.95
C VAL A 120 -13.65 -4.36 -4.77
N LEU A 121 -13.35 -5.55 -5.32
CA LEU A 121 -12.18 -5.79 -6.16
C LEU A 121 -12.24 -4.94 -7.43
N ALA A 122 -13.41 -4.84 -8.07
CA ALA A 122 -13.60 -4.03 -9.28
C ALA A 122 -13.33 -2.54 -9.03
N GLN A 123 -13.85 -1.98 -7.91
CA GLN A 123 -13.57 -0.58 -7.55
C GLN A 123 -12.06 -0.34 -7.32
N VAL A 124 -11.40 -1.23 -6.59
CA VAL A 124 -9.96 -1.15 -6.30
C VAL A 124 -9.14 -1.26 -7.59
N ALA A 125 -9.47 -2.24 -8.44
CA ALA A 125 -8.77 -2.46 -9.70
C ALA A 125 -8.92 -1.27 -10.67
N GLU A 126 -10.13 -0.71 -10.80
CA GLU A 126 -10.39 0.45 -11.65
C GLU A 126 -9.69 1.71 -11.13
N SER A 127 -9.72 1.92 -9.81
CA SER A 127 -9.01 3.04 -9.18
C SER A 127 -7.50 2.99 -9.43
N LEU A 128 -6.90 1.81 -9.44
CA LEU A 128 -5.48 1.64 -9.79
C LEU A 128 -5.23 1.82 -11.27
N LYS A 129 -6.08 1.22 -12.12
CA LYS A 129 -5.95 1.30 -13.57
C LYS A 129 -6.01 2.74 -14.09
N SER A 130 -6.91 3.55 -13.55
CA SER A 130 -7.04 4.97 -13.91
C SER A 130 -5.83 5.82 -13.48
N GLN A 131 -5.11 5.43 -12.44
CA GLN A 131 -3.95 6.17 -11.91
C GLN A 131 -2.59 5.64 -12.43
N ILE A 132 -2.48 4.35 -12.79
CA ILE A 132 -1.23 3.76 -13.29
C ILE A 132 -1.18 3.90 -14.81
N THR A 133 -1.32 5.11 -15.30
CA THR A 133 -1.10 5.48 -16.70
C THR A 133 0.19 6.29 -16.82
N LYS A 134 0.84 6.21 -17.97
CA LYS A 134 2.09 6.96 -18.18
C LYS A 134 1.89 8.44 -18.01
N GLU A 135 0.77 8.97 -18.51
CA GLU A 135 0.39 10.38 -18.45
C GLU A 135 0.23 10.85 -16.99
N HIS A 136 -0.50 10.07 -16.17
CA HIS A 136 -0.71 10.43 -14.76
C HIS A 136 0.58 10.32 -13.94
N LEU A 137 1.39 9.29 -14.19
CA LEU A 137 2.69 9.14 -13.53
C LEU A 137 3.66 10.27 -13.91
N GLU A 138 3.62 10.74 -15.18
CA GLU A 138 4.35 11.92 -15.62
C GLU A 138 3.86 13.20 -14.93
N GLU A 139 2.56 13.37 -14.72
CA GLU A 139 2.00 14.51 -13.99
C GLU A 139 2.48 14.55 -12.52
N ILE A 140 2.42 13.41 -11.82
CA ILE A 140 2.92 13.30 -10.43
C ILE A 140 4.40 13.66 -10.38
N MET A 141 5.19 13.14 -11.30
CA MET A 141 6.62 13.40 -11.38
C MET A 141 6.89 14.87 -11.69
N ALA A 142 6.17 15.48 -12.64
CA ALA A 142 6.29 16.88 -12.99
C ALA A 142 5.93 17.80 -11.81
N TYR A 143 4.92 17.46 -11.03
CA TYR A 143 4.56 18.19 -9.81
C TYR A 143 5.71 18.19 -8.80
N ASN A 144 6.27 17.02 -8.50
CA ASN A 144 7.37 16.88 -7.55
C ASN A 144 8.61 17.68 -8.00
N VAL A 145 8.99 17.56 -9.28
CA VAL A 145 10.13 18.28 -9.85
C VAL A 145 9.90 19.79 -9.88
N SER A 146 8.68 20.26 -10.17
CA SER A 146 8.37 21.69 -10.18
C SER A 146 8.53 22.33 -8.79
N ASN A 147 8.13 21.62 -7.74
CA ASN A 147 8.33 22.04 -6.35
C ASN A 147 9.83 22.12 -6.00
N GLU A 148 10.61 21.13 -6.44
CA GLU A 148 12.06 21.09 -6.21
C GLU A 148 12.79 22.22 -6.95
N LYS A 149 12.34 22.57 -8.17
CA LYS A 149 12.93 23.64 -8.98
C LYS A 149 12.50 25.05 -8.57
N ASN A 150 11.49 25.19 -7.71
CA ASN A 150 10.98 26.49 -7.29
C ASN A 150 12.06 27.29 -6.51
N LYS A 151 12.53 28.36 -7.10
CA LYS A 151 13.61 29.20 -6.53
C LYS A 151 13.23 29.80 -5.19
N ALA A 152 11.97 30.21 -5.00
CA ALA A 152 11.49 30.78 -3.73
C ALA A 152 11.51 29.72 -2.64
N LEU A 153 11.06 28.47 -2.92
CA LEU A 153 11.16 27.36 -1.98
C LEU A 153 12.61 27.00 -1.66
N ARG A 154 13.50 27.09 -2.63
CA ARG A 154 14.95 26.82 -2.40
C ARG A 154 15.60 27.88 -1.53
N ALA A 155 15.25 29.15 -1.70
CA ALA A 155 15.79 30.26 -0.91
C ALA A 155 15.20 30.37 0.50
N THR A 156 14.07 29.71 0.78
CA THR A 156 13.43 29.73 2.11
C THR A 156 14.35 29.15 3.18
N PRO A 157 14.56 29.80 4.34
CA PRO A 157 15.33 29.26 5.44
C PRO A 157 14.81 27.92 5.97
N LEU A 158 15.70 27.05 6.46
CA LEU A 158 15.39 25.68 6.85
C LEU A 158 14.32 25.58 7.94
N PHE A 159 14.35 26.48 8.94
CA PHE A 159 13.36 26.47 10.03
C PHE A 159 11.94 26.73 9.51
N ILE A 160 11.74 27.62 8.52
CA ILE A 160 10.44 27.85 7.90
C ILE A 160 10.02 26.63 7.06
N LYS A 161 10.96 26.03 6.32
CA LYS A 161 10.70 24.77 5.59
C LYS A 161 10.22 23.66 6.53
N ASN A 162 10.87 23.50 7.67
CA ASN A 162 10.50 22.45 8.65
C ASN A 162 9.07 22.63 9.16
N ILE A 163 8.64 23.87 9.44
CA ILE A 163 7.26 24.16 9.85
C ILE A 163 6.29 23.85 8.70
N ALA A 164 6.58 24.34 7.50
CA ALA A 164 5.75 24.09 6.32
C ALA A 164 5.64 22.60 6.00
N MET A 165 6.77 21.87 6.03
CA MET A 165 6.80 20.43 5.81
C MET A 165 6.01 19.65 6.87
N LYS A 166 6.05 20.08 8.14
CA LYS A 166 5.24 19.48 9.20
C LYS A 166 3.73 19.63 8.92
N ILE A 167 3.31 20.80 8.45
CA ILE A 167 1.92 21.07 8.07
C ILE A 167 1.52 20.22 6.86
N ILE A 168 2.34 20.23 5.80
CA ILE A 168 2.09 19.43 4.59
C ILE A 168 2.02 17.94 4.94
N TYR A 169 2.93 17.43 5.76
CA TYR A 169 2.90 16.05 6.24
C TYR A 169 1.60 15.72 7.00
N GLN A 170 1.16 16.61 7.90
CA GLN A 170 -0.10 16.40 8.63
C GLN A 170 -1.33 16.41 7.72
N MET A 171 -1.31 17.20 6.65
CA MET A 171 -2.38 17.22 5.66
C MET A 171 -2.36 15.95 4.80
N SER A 172 -1.20 15.56 4.30
CA SER A 172 -1.06 14.36 3.45
C SER A 172 -1.29 13.06 4.22
N ALA A 173 -0.95 13.01 5.51
CA ALA A 173 -1.24 11.86 6.39
C ALA A 173 -2.74 11.56 6.55
N LYS A 174 -3.62 12.52 6.22
CA LYS A 174 -5.08 12.33 6.24
C LYS A 174 -5.63 11.77 4.93
N ALA A 175 -4.82 11.71 3.89
CA ALA A 175 -5.20 11.28 2.56
C ALA A 175 -5.20 9.76 2.36
N ASN A 176 -4.55 9.02 3.27
CA ASN A 176 -4.42 7.56 3.16
C ASN A 176 -4.82 6.87 4.47
N SER A 177 -5.54 5.77 4.35
CA SER A 177 -5.95 4.88 5.44
C SER A 177 -4.81 3.98 5.91
N GLY A 178 -3.95 3.60 4.98
CA GLY A 178 -2.82 2.72 5.18
C GLY A 178 -1.91 2.72 3.96
N CYS A 179 -0.94 1.81 3.95
CA CYS A 179 -0.03 1.62 2.83
C CYS A 179 0.16 0.12 2.59
N VAL A 180 0.12 -0.29 1.33
CA VAL A 180 0.51 -1.62 0.91
C VAL A 180 1.62 -1.47 -0.12
N THR A 181 2.81 -1.96 0.20
CA THR A 181 3.94 -1.98 -0.74
C THR A 181 4.18 -3.39 -1.24
N ASN A 182 4.44 -3.53 -2.54
CA ASN A 182 4.81 -4.80 -3.14
C ASN A 182 6.19 -4.68 -3.76
N LEU A 183 7.17 -5.40 -3.18
CA LEU A 183 8.54 -5.45 -3.68
C LEU A 183 8.68 -6.39 -4.89
N GLY A 184 7.68 -7.24 -5.14
CA GLY A 184 7.70 -8.23 -6.20
C GLY A 184 8.57 -9.43 -5.92
N LEU A 185 8.96 -10.14 -6.98
CA LEU A 185 9.80 -11.32 -6.89
C LEU A 185 11.28 -10.92 -6.74
N VAL A 186 11.85 -11.24 -5.59
CA VAL A 186 13.27 -11.06 -5.30
C VAL A 186 14.04 -12.25 -5.87
N LYS A 187 15.15 -11.96 -6.53
CA LYS A 187 16.11 -12.96 -7.04
C LYS A 187 17.45 -12.74 -6.35
N LEU A 188 17.97 -13.75 -5.73
CA LEU A 188 19.31 -13.75 -5.18
C LEU A 188 20.26 -14.48 -6.12
N ALA A 189 21.50 -13.99 -6.22
CA ALA A 189 22.54 -14.64 -6.98
C ALA A 189 23.09 -15.86 -6.23
N SER A 190 23.50 -16.90 -6.96
CA SER A 190 24.27 -18.03 -6.40
C SER A 190 25.61 -17.52 -5.86
N PRO A 191 26.11 -18.05 -4.71
CA PRO A 191 25.51 -19.14 -3.90
C PRO A 191 24.54 -18.67 -2.82
N TYR A 192 24.22 -17.38 -2.73
CA TYR A 192 23.42 -16.81 -1.62
C TYR A 192 22.00 -17.35 -1.56
N ASP A 193 21.43 -17.71 -2.71
CA ASP A 193 20.08 -18.27 -2.81
C ASP A 193 19.91 -19.62 -2.08
N ALA A 194 21.00 -20.36 -1.89
CA ALA A 194 21.01 -21.64 -1.15
C ALA A 194 20.85 -21.45 0.37
N TYR A 195 21.21 -20.27 0.90
CA TYR A 195 21.19 -19.98 2.34
C TYR A 195 19.97 -19.19 2.79
N VAL A 196 19.11 -18.77 1.85
CA VAL A 196 17.90 -18.00 2.16
C VAL A 196 16.66 -18.86 1.89
N GLU A 197 15.88 -19.07 2.92
CA GLU A 197 14.64 -19.85 2.86
C GLU A 197 13.45 -18.95 2.48
N SER A 198 13.26 -17.84 3.18
CA SER A 198 12.18 -16.90 2.93
C SER A 198 12.61 -15.43 3.12
N LEU A 199 11.84 -14.53 2.55
CA LEU A 199 12.04 -13.09 2.67
C LEU A 199 10.72 -12.42 3.04
N TYR A 200 10.75 -11.49 3.96
CA TYR A 200 9.62 -10.63 4.29
C TYR A 200 10.08 -9.19 4.50
N ALA A 201 9.13 -8.28 4.50
CA ALA A 201 9.36 -6.88 4.82
C ALA A 201 8.30 -6.37 5.78
N THR A 202 8.68 -5.43 6.63
CA THR A 202 7.78 -4.75 7.56
C THR A 202 7.76 -3.25 7.27
N LEU A 203 6.62 -2.60 7.54
CA LEU A 203 6.49 -1.15 7.43
C LEU A 203 6.33 -0.53 8.81
N SER A 204 7.11 0.52 9.08
CA SER A 204 6.93 1.32 10.30
C SER A 204 5.62 2.09 10.29
N MET A 205 5.08 2.35 11.48
CA MET A 205 3.84 3.08 11.64
C MET A 205 3.99 4.56 11.26
N SER A 206 2.92 5.16 10.77
CA SER A 206 2.84 6.58 10.44
C SER A 206 1.56 7.16 10.99
N LYS A 207 1.51 8.47 11.16
CA LYS A 207 0.33 9.17 11.64
C LYS A 207 -0.90 8.86 10.77
N ASN A 208 -2.00 8.45 11.38
CA ASN A 208 -3.28 8.07 10.77
C ASN A 208 -3.23 6.81 9.87
N GLN A 209 -2.12 6.10 9.81
CA GLN A 209 -1.96 4.86 9.07
C GLN A 209 -1.61 3.74 10.05
N ASN A 210 -2.63 3.30 10.80
CA ASN A 210 -2.47 2.34 11.89
C ASN A 210 -2.41 0.88 11.43
N LEU A 211 -2.70 0.61 10.16
CA LEU A 211 -2.55 -0.69 9.52
C LEU A 211 -1.86 -0.53 8.18
N LYS A 212 -0.77 -1.26 7.99
CA LYS A 212 0.00 -1.29 6.76
C LYS A 212 0.34 -2.71 6.38
N ALA A 213 0.73 -2.91 5.12
CA ALA A 213 1.23 -4.20 4.70
C ALA A 213 2.38 -4.08 3.70
N ALA A 214 3.24 -5.10 3.72
CA ALA A 214 4.29 -5.29 2.74
C ALA A 214 4.16 -6.67 2.11
N VAL A 215 4.46 -6.77 0.83
CA VAL A 215 4.43 -8.01 0.05
C VAL A 215 5.81 -8.26 -0.51
N VAL A 216 6.33 -9.46 -0.30
CA VAL A 216 7.60 -9.92 -0.88
C VAL A 216 7.38 -11.31 -1.43
N SER A 217 7.90 -11.57 -2.62
CA SER A 217 7.93 -12.93 -3.17
C SER A 217 9.37 -13.38 -3.32
N TYR A 218 9.65 -14.62 -2.93
CA TYR A 218 10.93 -15.28 -3.10
C TYR A 218 10.72 -16.76 -3.41
N LYS A 219 11.33 -17.26 -4.47
CA LYS A 219 11.02 -18.58 -5.01
C LYS A 219 9.50 -18.72 -5.25
N ASP A 220 8.88 -19.76 -4.72
CA ASP A 220 7.45 -20.01 -4.84
C ASP A 220 6.62 -19.51 -3.63
N THR A 221 7.26 -18.77 -2.73
CA THR A 221 6.59 -18.22 -1.55
C THR A 221 6.35 -16.72 -1.71
N LEU A 222 5.12 -16.30 -1.46
CA LEU A 222 4.73 -14.90 -1.27
C LEU A 222 4.45 -14.68 0.21
N VAL A 223 5.14 -13.72 0.82
CA VAL A 223 4.86 -13.31 2.21
C VAL A 223 4.10 -12.00 2.19
N PHE A 224 2.88 -12.02 2.75
CA PHE A 224 2.08 -10.83 3.01
C PHE A 224 2.20 -10.48 4.49
N THR A 225 2.86 -9.38 4.79
CA THR A 225 3.13 -8.96 6.16
C THR A 225 2.27 -7.77 6.55
N PHE A 226 1.42 -7.95 7.55
CA PHE A 226 0.78 -6.84 8.23
C PHE A 226 1.70 -6.23 9.29
N SER A 227 1.66 -4.90 9.38
CA SER A 227 2.18 -4.12 10.51
C SER A 227 1.02 -3.31 11.07
N SER A 228 0.71 -3.45 12.36
CA SER A 228 -0.45 -2.84 13.01
C SER A 228 -0.06 -2.09 14.28
N ALA A 229 -0.56 -0.86 14.42
CA ALA A 229 -0.49 -0.09 15.65
C ALA A 229 -1.67 -0.38 16.60
N VAL A 230 -2.69 -1.11 16.13
CA VAL A 230 -3.88 -1.48 16.90
C VAL A 230 -3.87 -2.96 17.24
N ARG A 231 -4.46 -3.29 18.39
CA ARG A 231 -4.49 -4.67 18.93
C ARG A 231 -5.52 -5.56 18.21
N GLU A 232 -6.58 -4.96 17.67
CA GLU A 232 -7.63 -5.69 16.97
C GLU A 232 -7.07 -6.34 15.69
N VAL A 233 -7.44 -7.60 15.49
CA VAL A 233 -6.95 -8.44 14.38
C VAL A 233 -8.06 -8.86 13.40
N ASP A 234 -9.25 -8.26 13.49
CA ASP A 234 -10.40 -8.68 12.68
C ASP A 234 -10.17 -8.47 11.18
N VAL A 235 -9.47 -7.39 10.82
CA VAL A 235 -9.09 -7.14 9.43
C VAL A 235 -8.15 -8.26 8.94
N GLN A 236 -7.14 -8.62 9.71
CA GLN A 236 -6.17 -9.65 9.36
C GLN A 236 -6.84 -11.04 9.29
N LYS A 237 -7.75 -11.35 10.23
CA LYS A 237 -8.53 -12.59 10.22
C LYS A 237 -9.38 -12.72 8.95
N VAL A 238 -10.11 -11.65 8.59
CA VAL A 238 -10.92 -11.65 7.36
C VAL A 238 -10.04 -11.77 6.12
N PHE A 239 -8.87 -11.11 6.11
CA PHE A 239 -7.91 -11.18 5.00
C PHE A 239 -7.45 -12.62 4.74
N PHE A 240 -6.91 -13.29 5.75
CA PHE A 240 -6.39 -14.65 5.59
C PHE A 240 -7.51 -15.68 5.36
N ARG A 241 -8.69 -15.48 5.97
CA ARG A 241 -9.86 -16.32 5.70
C ARG A 241 -10.28 -16.22 4.23
N LYS A 242 -10.36 -15.01 3.67
CA LYS A 242 -10.71 -14.84 2.26
C LYS A 242 -9.72 -15.53 1.32
N LEU A 243 -8.41 -15.46 1.61
CA LEU A 243 -7.41 -16.19 0.83
C LEU A 243 -7.62 -17.70 0.89
N SER A 244 -7.92 -18.25 2.08
CA SER A 244 -8.21 -19.68 2.26
C SER A 244 -9.51 -20.11 1.56
N GLU A 245 -10.55 -19.27 1.61
CA GLU A 245 -11.82 -19.48 0.88
C GLU A 245 -11.60 -19.52 -0.65
N ASP A 246 -10.65 -18.76 -1.16
CA ASP A 246 -10.26 -18.77 -2.58
C ASP A 246 -9.33 -19.96 -2.93
N GLY A 247 -9.07 -20.86 -1.99
CA GLY A 247 -8.24 -22.07 -2.19
C GLY A 247 -6.74 -21.79 -2.23
N ILE A 248 -6.29 -20.77 -1.51
CA ILE A 248 -4.86 -20.50 -1.28
C ILE A 248 -4.50 -21.03 0.10
N ASP A 249 -3.47 -21.89 0.18
CA ASP A 249 -2.92 -22.33 1.45
C ASP A 249 -2.21 -21.18 2.17
N VAL A 250 -2.53 -21.01 3.47
CA VAL A 250 -2.08 -19.88 4.28
C VAL A 250 -1.51 -20.37 5.60
N SER A 251 -0.23 -20.12 5.83
CA SER A 251 0.39 -20.26 7.16
C SER A 251 0.62 -18.87 7.74
N VAL A 252 0.30 -18.69 9.03
CA VAL A 252 0.37 -17.37 9.69
C VAL A 252 1.29 -17.43 10.90
N GLU A 253 2.23 -16.48 10.96
CA GLU A 253 3.12 -16.25 12.09
C GLU A 253 2.98 -14.82 12.61
N THR A 254 3.19 -14.63 13.91
CA THR A 254 3.15 -13.31 14.56
C THR A 254 4.40 -13.07 15.40
N ASN A 255 4.66 -11.80 15.72
CA ASN A 255 5.72 -11.45 16.66
C ASN A 255 5.34 -11.61 18.15
N GLY A 256 4.22 -12.25 18.45
CA GLY A 256 3.78 -12.61 19.81
C GLY A 256 3.03 -11.51 20.57
N VAL A 257 3.15 -10.24 20.23
CA VAL A 257 2.56 -9.12 20.99
C VAL A 257 1.02 -9.09 21.02
N TYR A 258 0.36 -9.93 20.23
CA TYR A 258 -1.11 -10.07 20.23
C TYR A 258 -1.64 -10.98 21.37
N TYR A 259 -0.75 -11.65 22.08
CA TYR A 259 -1.10 -12.61 23.15
C TYR A 259 -0.80 -12.07 24.55
N GLU A 260 -0.23 -10.86 24.62
CA GLU A 260 0.01 -10.09 25.84
C GLU A 260 -1.15 -9.10 26.04
#